data_86ebc9eaf85b4a226a69299bbbccb0ae
#
_entry.id   86ebc9eaf85b4a226a69299bbbccb0ae
#
_cell.length_a   1.000
_cell.length_b   1.000
_cell.length_c   1.000
_cell.angle_alpha   90.00
_cell.angle_beta   90.00
_cell.angle_gamma   90.00
#
_symmetry.space_group_name_H-M   'P 1'
#
loop_
_entity.id
_entity.type
_entity.pdbx_description
1 polymer ?
#
loop_
_entity_poly.entity_id
_entity_poly.type
_entity_poly.pdbx_seq_one_letter_code
_entity_poly.pdbx_strand_id
1 'polypeptide(L)'
;MKKIKFFLMALAAIVLSAGFVACSDDDNNVSNWQKYQDAVTKNVKANKKQSKAILLVAFGSTWQQAYDAFDGTVSAYKQQFPGYDVFLSFSSAICINRAAAGENVDPRNFYAPNFWLNAFAQEGVRYDEIVVQSLQVIPGEEYTRVINYIKDFANNSNGDLDDEYLSKVVLKLGVPLLQDAEEDVPEVAKQLNALYKTQAAEGVVAFMGHGNPDSYDTYKANVRYTQLEEALQAYSKNYFVGTVDMMGNFKTNVLQRMKDAGITSGKVYCHPLMSIDGDHGHNDMAGDDDAWDNGYEPNEEGEVEETSWKKYFSHMGYTCDNSTMIEKGLLELPTVRNVWMQHTKDAIAGEALDYYHSKNPEE
;
A
#
# COMPACT_ATOMS: atom_id res chain seq x y z
N MET A 1 -28.95 8.25 -14.72
CA MET A 1 -28.28 9.51 -14.42
C MET A 1 -27.92 9.65 -12.93
N LYS A 2 -27.16 8.70 -12.35
CA LYS A 2 -26.68 8.76 -10.95
C LYS A 2 -25.30 8.13 -10.72
N LYS A 3 -24.57 7.70 -11.77
CA LYS A 3 -23.31 6.92 -11.62
C LYS A 3 -22.02 7.67 -12.01
N ILE A 4 -22.07 8.96 -12.37
CA ILE A 4 -20.87 9.73 -12.82
C ILE A 4 -20.03 10.29 -11.63
N LYS A 5 -20.30 9.91 -10.39
CA LYS A 5 -19.64 10.53 -9.22
C LYS A 5 -18.41 9.82 -8.68
N PHE A 6 -18.07 8.62 -9.14
CA PHE A 6 -16.99 7.84 -8.51
C PHE A 6 -15.59 8.13 -9.08
N PHE A 7 -15.46 8.41 -10.35
CA PHE A 7 -14.14 8.60 -11.00
C PHE A 7 -13.45 9.93 -10.69
N LEU A 8 -14.20 10.97 -10.38
CA LEU A 8 -13.64 12.28 -9.98
C LEU A 8 -13.14 12.33 -8.52
N MET A 9 -13.33 11.27 -7.73
CA MET A 9 -12.88 11.23 -6.34
C MET A 9 -11.44 10.74 -6.13
N ALA A 10 -10.88 9.96 -7.02
CA ALA A 10 -9.48 9.52 -6.91
C ALA A 10 -8.50 10.67 -7.21
N LEU A 11 -8.83 11.54 -8.15
CA LEU A 11 -8.00 12.71 -8.47
C LEU A 11 -8.12 13.87 -7.46
N ALA A 12 -9.24 13.97 -6.73
CA ALA A 12 -9.46 15.04 -5.74
C ALA A 12 -8.71 14.84 -4.41
N ALA A 13 -8.16 13.64 -4.15
CA ALA A 13 -7.42 13.35 -2.92
C ALA A 13 -6.02 13.98 -2.88
N ILE A 14 -5.54 14.53 -4.00
CA ILE A 14 -4.17 15.05 -4.14
C ILE A 14 -4.03 16.49 -3.60
N VAL A 15 -5.12 17.23 -3.37
CA VAL A 15 -5.05 18.68 -3.09
C VAL A 15 -5.36 19.06 -1.64
N LEU A 16 -5.66 18.12 -0.76
CA LEU A 16 -6.11 18.43 0.61
C LEU A 16 -5.09 18.12 1.73
N SER A 17 -3.79 18.22 1.46
CA SER A 17 -2.78 18.24 2.53
C SER A 17 -2.47 19.63 3.10
N ALA A 18 -3.16 20.67 2.66
CA ALA A 18 -3.01 22.02 3.20
C ALA A 18 -4.38 22.58 3.61
N GLY A 19 -4.63 22.65 4.90
CA GLY A 19 -5.61 23.59 5.45
C GLY A 19 -6.94 22.99 5.90
N PHE A 20 -7.00 22.33 7.05
CA PHE A 20 -8.20 22.35 7.88
C PHE A 20 -8.14 23.57 8.82
N VAL A 21 -8.59 24.72 8.31
CA VAL A 21 -9.02 25.81 9.17
C VAL A 21 -10.55 25.81 9.14
N ALA A 22 -11.18 25.20 10.11
CA ALA A 22 -12.56 25.46 10.41
C ALA A 22 -12.62 26.32 11.66
N CYS A 23 -12.81 27.62 11.48
CA CYS A 23 -13.22 28.51 12.56
C CYS A 23 -14.69 28.23 12.93
N SER A 24 -14.93 27.83 14.14
CA SER A 24 -16.18 28.12 14.84
C SER A 24 -15.85 28.35 16.30
N ASP A 25 -16.18 29.53 16.77
CA ASP A 25 -16.05 29.96 18.15
C ASP A 25 -16.94 29.13 19.06
N ASP A 26 -16.34 28.33 19.90
CA ASP A 26 -16.89 27.89 21.20
C ASP A 26 -15.72 27.47 22.09
N ASP A 27 -15.55 28.12 23.22
CA ASP A 27 -14.43 28.01 24.17
C ASP A 27 -14.20 26.64 24.83
N ASN A 28 -14.77 25.54 24.28
CA ASN A 28 -14.56 24.17 24.72
C ASN A 28 -14.29 23.18 23.55
N ASN A 29 -14.00 23.65 22.34
CA ASN A 29 -13.85 22.80 21.18
C ASN A 29 -12.37 22.46 20.91
N VAL A 30 -11.88 21.38 21.53
CA VAL A 30 -10.61 20.74 21.12
C VAL A 30 -10.71 20.40 19.64
N SER A 31 -9.77 20.87 18.82
CA SER A 31 -9.75 20.62 17.39
C SER A 31 -9.76 19.11 17.09
N ASN A 32 -10.27 18.70 15.95
CA ASN A 32 -10.23 17.29 15.55
C ASN A 32 -8.78 16.77 15.50
N TRP A 33 -7.84 17.62 15.08
CA TRP A 33 -6.41 17.30 15.10
C TRP A 33 -5.95 16.95 16.52
N GLN A 34 -6.28 17.76 17.51
CA GLN A 34 -5.89 17.51 18.91
C GLN A 34 -6.52 16.23 19.45
N LYS A 35 -7.81 15.96 19.13
CA LYS A 35 -8.47 14.70 19.53
C LYS A 35 -7.76 13.47 18.97
N TYR A 36 -7.33 13.53 17.71
CA TYR A 36 -6.59 12.43 17.09
C TYR A 36 -5.20 12.28 17.71
N GLN A 37 -4.50 13.38 17.95
CA GLN A 37 -3.20 13.35 18.61
C GLN A 37 -3.29 12.79 20.02
N ASP A 38 -4.27 13.19 20.81
CA ASP A 38 -4.51 12.69 22.18
C ASP A 38 -4.84 11.19 22.17
N ALA A 39 -5.67 10.73 21.21
CA ALA A 39 -6.02 9.33 21.08
C ALA A 39 -4.79 8.46 20.75
N VAL A 40 -3.96 8.89 19.80
CA VAL A 40 -2.72 8.20 19.43
C VAL A 40 -1.71 8.22 20.57
N THR A 41 -1.53 9.38 21.21
CA THR A 41 -0.60 9.51 22.35
C THR A 41 -1.02 8.59 23.51
N LYS A 42 -2.32 8.52 23.81
CA LYS A 42 -2.86 7.60 24.80
C LYS A 42 -2.60 6.14 24.44
N ASN A 43 -2.78 5.78 23.16
CA ASN A 43 -2.50 4.44 22.65
C ASN A 43 -1.02 4.09 22.81
N VAL A 44 -0.13 4.99 22.39
CA VAL A 44 1.31 4.77 22.51
C VAL A 44 1.72 4.60 23.98
N LYS A 45 1.28 5.49 24.88
CA LYS A 45 1.58 5.39 26.33
C LYS A 45 1.11 4.06 26.93
N ALA A 46 -0.06 3.57 26.52
CA ALA A 46 -0.61 2.30 27.00
C ALA A 46 0.16 1.06 26.50
N ASN A 47 0.78 1.15 25.31
CA ASN A 47 1.45 0.04 24.65
C ASN A 47 2.98 0.10 24.70
N LYS A 48 3.58 1.20 25.17
CA LYS A 48 5.04 1.37 25.26
C LYS A 48 5.64 0.39 26.24
N LYS A 49 6.56 -0.45 25.75
CA LYS A 49 7.31 -1.44 26.52
C LYS A 49 8.80 -1.37 26.23
N GLN A 50 9.17 -0.86 25.06
CA GLN A 50 10.54 -0.78 24.58
C GLN A 50 11.00 0.67 24.45
N SER A 51 12.30 0.90 24.29
CA SER A 51 12.83 2.22 23.92
C SER A 51 12.85 2.45 22.40
N LYS A 52 12.46 1.47 21.62
CA LYS A 52 12.47 1.48 20.15
C LYS A 52 11.10 1.15 19.59
N ALA A 53 10.73 1.79 18.48
CA ALA A 53 9.46 1.57 17.81
C ALA A 53 9.62 1.21 16.33
N ILE A 54 8.73 0.37 15.82
CA ILE A 54 8.48 0.17 14.39
C ILE A 54 7.09 0.73 14.08
N LEU A 55 7.00 1.65 13.12
CA LEU A 55 5.76 2.14 12.56
C LEU A 55 5.56 1.54 11.18
N LEU A 56 4.62 0.61 11.06
CA LEU A 56 4.20 0.07 9.77
C LEU A 56 3.28 1.09 9.11
N VAL A 57 3.57 1.47 7.87
CA VAL A 57 2.76 2.42 7.11
C VAL A 57 2.18 1.74 5.88
N ALA A 58 0.86 1.50 5.91
CA ALA A 58 0.08 1.01 4.80
C ALA A 58 -0.72 2.14 4.14
N PHE A 59 -1.16 1.94 2.90
CA PHE A 59 -2.13 2.85 2.27
C PHE A 59 -3.43 2.90 3.10
N GLY A 60 -3.98 1.73 3.41
CA GLY A 60 -5.20 1.53 4.17
C GLY A 60 -6.25 0.76 3.39
N SER A 61 -7.34 0.41 4.06
CA SER A 61 -8.49 -0.29 3.50
C SER A 61 -9.73 -0.10 4.37
N THR A 62 -10.90 -0.56 3.87
CA THR A 62 -12.17 -0.62 4.58
C THR A 62 -12.79 -2.01 4.53
N TRP A 63 -11.99 -3.06 4.30
CA TRP A 63 -12.42 -4.45 4.23
C TRP A 63 -11.92 -5.24 5.45
N GLN A 64 -12.76 -6.13 5.99
CA GLN A 64 -12.41 -6.95 7.17
C GLN A 64 -11.19 -7.83 6.90
N GLN A 65 -11.11 -8.46 5.74
CA GLN A 65 -9.97 -9.29 5.36
C GLN A 65 -8.65 -8.50 5.38
N ALA A 66 -8.67 -7.27 4.89
CA ALA A 66 -7.52 -6.39 4.95
C ALA A 66 -7.13 -6.04 6.41
N TYR A 67 -8.11 -5.84 7.29
CA TYR A 67 -7.83 -5.59 8.71
C TYR A 67 -7.20 -6.82 9.37
N ASP A 68 -7.69 -8.02 9.06
CA ASP A 68 -7.12 -9.27 9.56
C ASP A 68 -5.68 -9.47 9.05
N ALA A 69 -5.41 -9.12 7.78
CA ALA A 69 -4.07 -9.16 7.19
C ALA A 69 -3.12 -8.17 7.88
N PHE A 70 -3.58 -6.96 8.19
CA PHE A 70 -2.80 -5.97 8.94
C PHE A 70 -2.53 -6.43 10.37
N ASP A 71 -3.53 -6.92 11.08
CA ASP A 71 -3.38 -7.41 12.46
C ASP A 71 -2.44 -8.61 12.51
N GLY A 72 -2.53 -9.52 11.53
CA GLY A 72 -1.61 -10.63 11.33
C GLY A 72 -0.17 -10.17 11.06
N THR A 73 -0.02 -9.10 10.27
CA THR A 73 1.28 -8.49 9.96
C THR A 73 1.90 -7.85 11.21
N VAL A 74 1.13 -7.04 11.95
CA VAL A 74 1.58 -6.46 13.24
C VAL A 74 2.02 -7.56 14.21
N SER A 75 1.25 -8.65 14.30
CA SER A 75 1.58 -9.77 15.17
C SER A 75 2.88 -10.46 14.76
N ALA A 76 3.09 -10.66 13.45
CA ALA A 76 4.31 -11.25 12.92
C ALA A 76 5.54 -10.34 13.14
N TYR A 77 5.38 -9.01 12.98
CA TYR A 77 6.45 -8.05 13.30
C TYR A 77 6.81 -8.06 14.78
N LYS A 78 5.83 -8.09 15.70
CA LYS A 78 6.08 -8.20 17.15
C LYS A 78 6.88 -9.46 17.50
N GLN A 79 6.64 -10.57 16.83
CA GLN A 79 7.39 -11.81 17.02
C GLN A 79 8.81 -11.71 16.46
N GLN A 80 8.98 -11.11 15.29
CA GLN A 80 10.27 -11.00 14.61
C GLN A 80 11.19 -9.95 15.25
N PHE A 81 10.61 -8.89 15.83
CA PHE A 81 11.34 -7.74 16.39
C PHE A 81 10.98 -7.50 17.87
N PRO A 82 11.30 -8.45 18.78
CA PRO A 82 10.86 -8.39 20.19
C PRO A 82 11.44 -7.20 20.98
N GLY A 83 12.47 -6.53 20.45
CA GLY A 83 13.05 -5.31 21.03
C GLY A 83 12.37 -4.01 20.62
N TYR A 84 11.27 -4.09 19.86
CA TYR A 84 10.53 -2.94 19.35
C TYR A 84 9.06 -3.01 19.73
N ASP A 85 8.47 -1.86 20.04
CA ASP A 85 7.02 -1.72 20.02
C ASP A 85 6.57 -1.53 18.58
N VAL A 86 5.52 -2.22 18.16
CA VAL A 86 5.06 -2.22 16.75
C VAL A 86 3.68 -1.59 16.67
N PHE A 87 3.55 -0.60 15.80
CA PHE A 87 2.32 0.15 15.52
C PHE A 87 1.98 0.13 14.04
N LEU A 88 0.71 0.37 13.71
CA LEU A 88 0.21 0.44 12.34
C LEU A 88 -0.40 1.82 12.07
N SER A 89 -0.09 2.38 10.92
CA SER A 89 -0.59 3.65 10.41
C SER A 89 -1.15 3.48 9.00
N PHE A 90 -2.16 4.28 8.65
CA PHE A 90 -2.63 4.42 7.27
C PHE A 90 -2.21 5.77 6.70
N SER A 91 -1.75 5.79 5.43
CA SER A 91 -1.37 7.03 4.75
C SER A 91 -2.52 7.67 3.97
N SER A 92 -3.58 6.93 3.67
CA SER A 92 -4.75 7.43 2.95
C SER A 92 -5.79 8.04 3.89
N ALA A 93 -6.03 9.35 3.76
CA ALA A 93 -7.08 10.04 4.52
C ALA A 93 -8.49 9.49 4.18
N ILE A 94 -8.71 9.03 2.95
CA ILE A 94 -9.98 8.42 2.53
C ILE A 94 -10.21 7.14 3.30
N CYS A 95 -9.23 6.23 3.33
CA CYS A 95 -9.34 4.98 4.06
C CYS A 95 -9.51 5.21 5.58
N ILE A 96 -8.79 6.18 6.16
CA ILE A 96 -8.94 6.56 7.58
C ILE A 96 -10.37 7.01 7.88
N ASN A 97 -10.93 7.91 7.07
CA ASN A 97 -12.27 8.44 7.28
C ASN A 97 -13.37 7.38 7.08
N ARG A 98 -13.26 6.57 6.04
CA ARG A 98 -14.21 5.49 5.74
C ARG A 98 -14.16 4.39 6.79
N ALA A 99 -12.97 4.01 7.25
CA ALA A 99 -12.80 3.05 8.34
C ALA A 99 -13.43 3.55 9.65
N ALA A 100 -13.25 4.81 9.98
CA ALA A 100 -13.88 5.43 11.17
C ALA A 100 -15.41 5.52 11.04
N ALA A 101 -15.95 5.67 9.84
CA ALA A 101 -17.38 5.67 9.55
C ALA A 101 -17.99 4.26 9.53
N GLY A 102 -17.18 3.20 9.49
CA GLY A 102 -17.65 1.80 9.40
C GLY A 102 -18.15 1.44 8.01
N GLU A 103 -17.53 1.96 6.96
CA GLU A 103 -17.84 1.56 5.58
C GLU A 103 -17.37 0.12 5.36
N ASN A 104 -18.26 -0.76 4.92
CA ASN A 104 -18.09 -2.19 4.65
C ASN A 104 -17.75 -3.09 5.87
N VAL A 105 -17.42 -2.53 7.02
CA VAL A 105 -16.98 -3.26 8.22
C VAL A 105 -17.27 -2.45 9.49
N ASP A 106 -17.17 -3.06 10.67
CA ASP A 106 -17.31 -2.35 11.94
C ASP A 106 -16.34 -1.17 12.06
N PRO A 107 -16.78 -0.01 12.60
CA PRO A 107 -15.95 1.18 12.73
C PRO A 107 -14.63 0.90 13.43
N ARG A 108 -13.51 1.32 12.81
CA ARG A 108 -12.17 1.21 13.37
C ARG A 108 -11.38 2.48 13.12
N ASN A 109 -10.74 3.01 14.16
CA ASN A 109 -9.95 4.22 14.05
C ASN A 109 -8.51 3.89 13.67
N PHE A 110 -8.09 4.42 12.53
CA PHE A 110 -6.71 4.48 12.09
C PHE A 110 -6.26 5.93 12.04
N TYR A 111 -4.95 6.16 12.07
CA TYR A 111 -4.38 7.50 12.10
C TYR A 111 -3.20 7.60 11.15
N ALA A 112 -2.98 8.79 10.59
CA ALA A 112 -1.87 9.05 9.68
C ALA A 112 -0.52 9.05 10.42
N PRO A 113 0.61 8.84 9.69
CA PRO A 113 1.94 8.69 10.28
C PRO A 113 2.39 9.86 11.16
N ASN A 114 2.01 11.10 10.82
CA ASN A 114 2.35 12.28 11.60
C ASN A 114 1.85 12.20 13.06
N PHE A 115 0.64 11.69 13.30
CA PHE A 115 0.12 11.53 14.66
C PHE A 115 0.93 10.52 15.48
N TRP A 116 1.37 9.44 14.85
CA TRP A 116 2.19 8.42 15.50
C TRP A 116 3.59 8.95 15.79
N LEU A 117 4.26 9.58 14.81
CA LEU A 117 5.59 10.14 14.96
C LEU A 117 5.60 11.23 16.05
N ASN A 118 4.61 12.12 16.04
CA ASN A 118 4.45 13.13 17.09
C ASN A 118 4.23 12.49 18.47
N ALA A 119 3.41 11.43 18.56
CA ALA A 119 3.19 10.72 19.83
C ALA A 119 4.47 10.04 20.34
N PHE A 120 5.32 9.53 19.44
CA PHE A 120 6.60 8.91 19.79
C PHE A 120 7.59 9.91 20.39
N ALA A 121 7.48 11.19 20.03
CA ALA A 121 8.33 12.28 20.52
C ALA A 121 7.83 12.95 21.82
N GLN A 122 6.57 12.67 22.23
CA GLN A 122 5.96 13.32 23.38
C GLN A 122 6.72 13.04 24.68
N GLU A 123 6.77 14.06 25.56
CA GLU A 123 7.32 13.91 26.91
C GLU A 123 6.66 12.74 27.65
N GLY A 124 7.49 11.92 28.29
CA GLY A 124 7.05 10.68 28.95
C GLY A 124 6.80 9.50 28.02
N VAL A 125 6.99 9.67 26.69
CA VAL A 125 7.08 8.58 25.69
C VAL A 125 8.52 8.46 25.21
N ARG A 126 8.99 9.33 24.36
CA ARG A 126 10.31 9.44 23.72
C ARG A 126 10.96 8.08 23.41
N TYR A 127 10.85 7.67 22.16
CA TYR A 127 11.59 6.53 21.64
C TYR A 127 13.00 6.95 21.23
N ASP A 128 14.01 6.13 21.53
CA ASP A 128 15.41 6.38 21.14
C ASP A 128 15.64 6.09 19.65
N GLU A 129 14.90 5.14 19.10
CA GLU A 129 14.96 4.74 17.70
C GLU A 129 13.55 4.51 17.14
N ILE A 130 13.29 5.03 15.97
CA ILE A 130 12.03 4.86 15.24
C ILE A 130 12.36 4.32 13.85
N VAL A 131 11.85 3.13 13.54
CA VAL A 131 11.91 2.53 12.21
C VAL A 131 10.54 2.70 11.55
N VAL A 132 10.46 3.41 10.46
CA VAL A 132 9.25 3.50 9.65
C VAL A 132 9.36 2.50 8.51
N GLN A 133 8.49 1.50 8.47
CA GLN A 133 8.44 0.50 7.40
C GLN A 133 7.30 0.80 6.46
N SER A 134 7.63 1.10 5.21
CA SER A 134 6.64 1.21 4.14
C SER A 134 6.10 -0.18 3.76
N LEU A 135 4.78 -0.33 3.71
CA LEU A 135 4.12 -1.56 3.23
C LEU A 135 3.60 -1.41 1.79
N GLN A 136 4.05 -0.41 1.05
CA GLN A 136 3.76 -0.26 -0.38
C GLN A 136 4.48 -1.33 -1.20
N VAL A 137 3.97 -1.58 -2.42
CA VAL A 137 4.55 -2.59 -3.33
C VAL A 137 5.70 -2.00 -4.14
N ILE A 138 5.55 -0.80 -4.69
CA ILE A 138 6.54 -0.14 -5.55
C ILE A 138 7.04 1.16 -4.92
N PRO A 139 8.27 1.64 -5.27
CA PRO A 139 8.85 2.89 -4.77
C PRO A 139 8.28 4.13 -5.50
N GLY A 140 6.93 4.25 -5.54
CA GLY A 140 6.20 5.31 -6.22
C GLY A 140 5.79 6.46 -5.31
N GLU A 141 4.73 7.15 -5.73
CA GLU A 141 4.22 8.35 -5.05
C GLU A 141 3.77 8.08 -3.61
N GLU A 142 3.15 6.92 -3.36
CA GLU A 142 2.71 6.55 -2.01
C GLU A 142 3.89 6.33 -1.04
N TYR A 143 4.99 5.75 -1.55
CA TYR A 143 6.21 5.63 -0.75
C TYR A 143 6.86 6.99 -0.49
N THR A 144 6.89 7.88 -1.49
CA THR A 144 7.39 9.25 -1.32
C THR A 144 6.60 10.02 -0.27
N ARG A 145 5.30 9.76 -0.16
CA ARG A 145 4.46 10.32 0.91
C ARG A 145 4.93 9.86 2.29
N VAL A 146 5.32 8.58 2.43
CA VAL A 146 5.90 8.07 3.69
C VAL A 146 7.21 8.79 4.02
N ILE A 147 8.08 8.98 3.03
CA ILE A 147 9.32 9.75 3.20
C ILE A 147 9.03 11.18 3.68
N ASN A 148 8.02 11.84 3.11
CA ASN A 148 7.66 13.20 3.48
C ASN A 148 7.17 13.29 4.93
N TYR A 149 6.40 12.32 5.43
CA TYR A 149 6.03 12.29 6.86
C TYR A 149 7.24 12.23 7.78
N ILE A 150 8.28 11.46 7.41
CA ILE A 150 9.51 11.36 8.20
C ILE A 150 10.29 12.68 8.13
N LYS A 151 10.38 13.30 6.94
CA LYS A 151 11.04 14.61 6.77
C LYS A 151 10.33 15.70 7.59
N ASP A 152 9.02 15.76 7.54
CA ASP A 152 8.22 16.74 8.29
C ASP A 152 8.43 16.58 9.80
N PHE A 153 8.46 15.34 10.27
CA PHE A 153 8.76 15.03 11.67
C PHE A 153 10.19 15.46 12.06
N ALA A 154 11.20 15.01 11.31
CA ALA A 154 12.60 15.33 11.60
C ALA A 154 12.90 16.83 11.55
N ASN A 155 12.19 17.55 10.66
CA ASN A 155 12.34 19.00 10.50
C ASN A 155 11.46 19.82 11.47
N ASN A 156 10.72 19.17 12.38
CA ASN A 156 9.77 19.84 13.26
C ASN A 156 8.86 20.84 12.51
N SER A 157 8.31 20.40 11.38
CA SER A 157 7.62 21.30 10.44
C SER A 157 6.44 22.05 11.06
N ASN A 158 5.84 21.50 12.13
CA ASN A 158 4.77 22.14 12.90
C ASN A 158 5.28 22.98 14.08
N GLY A 159 6.55 22.86 14.47
CA GLY A 159 7.13 23.60 15.60
C GLY A 159 6.70 23.13 16.99
N ASP A 160 6.05 21.99 17.10
CA ASP A 160 5.42 21.50 18.35
C ASP A 160 6.30 20.50 19.12
N LEU A 161 7.43 20.09 18.54
CA LEU A 161 8.30 19.05 19.09
C LEU A 161 9.57 19.65 19.72
N ASP A 162 10.18 18.90 20.60
CA ASP A 162 11.44 19.25 21.24
C ASP A 162 12.62 19.02 20.28
N ASP A 163 13.29 20.09 19.86
CA ASP A 163 14.44 20.04 18.95
C ASP A 163 15.63 19.26 19.56
N GLU A 164 15.83 19.31 20.89
CA GLU A 164 16.87 18.50 21.54
C GLU A 164 16.58 17.00 21.39
N TYR A 165 15.32 16.59 21.48
CA TYR A 165 14.93 15.21 21.22
C TYR A 165 15.14 14.84 19.75
N LEU A 166 14.67 15.68 18.82
CA LEU A 166 14.79 15.43 17.38
C LEU A 166 16.24 15.31 16.91
N SER A 167 17.16 16.05 17.55
CA SER A 167 18.61 15.95 17.24
C SER A 167 19.26 14.64 17.70
N LYS A 168 18.58 13.84 18.54
CA LYS A 168 19.12 12.61 19.14
C LYS A 168 18.41 11.34 18.70
N VAL A 169 17.14 11.43 18.31
CA VAL A 169 16.35 10.25 17.90
C VAL A 169 16.92 9.65 16.63
N VAL A 170 17.11 8.34 16.64
CA VAL A 170 17.57 7.58 15.47
C VAL A 170 16.36 7.25 14.58
N LEU A 171 16.36 7.78 13.36
CA LEU A 171 15.32 7.51 12.36
C LEU A 171 15.83 6.52 11.33
N LYS A 172 15.01 5.53 10.98
CA LYS A 172 15.29 4.49 9.99
C LYS A 172 14.09 4.35 9.05
N LEU A 173 14.34 3.94 7.81
CA LEU A 173 13.30 3.74 6.80
C LEU A 173 13.46 2.39 6.12
N GLY A 174 12.47 1.51 6.29
CA GLY A 174 12.33 0.29 5.51
C GLY A 174 11.57 0.58 4.20
N VAL A 175 12.12 0.04 3.13
CA VAL A 175 11.69 0.32 1.75
C VAL A 175 10.49 -0.54 1.31
N PRO A 176 9.81 -0.21 0.17
CA PRO A 176 8.72 -1.00 -0.42
C PRO A 176 9.17 -2.40 -0.87
N LEU A 177 8.19 -3.25 -1.20
CA LEU A 177 8.40 -4.64 -1.57
C LEU A 177 9.35 -4.81 -2.79
N LEU A 178 9.14 -4.01 -3.82
CA LEU A 178 9.90 -4.04 -5.07
C LEU A 178 10.78 -2.79 -5.19
N GLN A 179 11.56 -2.49 -4.15
CA GLN A 179 12.46 -1.33 -4.16
C GLN A 179 13.55 -1.49 -5.20
N ASP A 180 14.21 -2.64 -5.22
CA ASP A 180 15.33 -2.92 -6.10
C ASP A 180 14.95 -3.90 -7.22
N ALA A 181 15.46 -3.60 -8.44
CA ALA A 181 15.16 -4.43 -9.61
C ALA A 181 15.98 -5.72 -9.65
N GLU A 182 17.18 -5.72 -9.06
CA GLU A 182 18.15 -6.82 -9.15
C GLU A 182 18.06 -7.77 -7.95
N GLU A 183 17.59 -7.26 -6.79
CA GLU A 183 17.50 -8.03 -5.57
C GLU A 183 16.03 -8.40 -5.23
N ASP A 184 15.14 -7.41 -5.13
CA ASP A 184 13.76 -7.64 -4.67
C ASP A 184 12.89 -8.31 -5.73
N VAL A 185 12.97 -7.82 -6.98
CA VAL A 185 12.11 -8.35 -8.06
C VAL A 185 12.33 -9.83 -8.27
N PRO A 186 13.56 -10.37 -8.37
CA PRO A 186 13.80 -11.81 -8.48
C PRO A 186 13.36 -12.59 -7.24
N GLU A 187 13.55 -12.05 -6.02
CA GLU A 187 13.15 -12.73 -4.79
C GLU A 187 11.62 -12.82 -4.70
N VAL A 188 10.90 -11.72 -4.97
CA VAL A 188 9.43 -11.74 -4.99
C VAL A 188 8.90 -12.68 -6.07
N ALA A 189 9.46 -12.65 -7.28
CA ALA A 189 9.10 -13.58 -8.35
C ALA A 189 9.29 -15.04 -7.94
N LYS A 190 10.39 -15.38 -7.28
CA LYS A 190 10.66 -16.71 -6.73
C LYS A 190 9.62 -17.13 -5.71
N GLN A 191 9.25 -16.24 -4.77
CA GLN A 191 8.24 -16.55 -3.74
C GLN A 191 6.86 -16.76 -4.37
N LEU A 192 6.44 -15.88 -5.29
CA LEU A 192 5.16 -16.00 -6.00
C LEU A 192 5.13 -17.28 -6.87
N ASN A 193 6.20 -17.59 -7.60
CA ASN A 193 6.28 -18.86 -8.33
C ASN A 193 6.20 -20.08 -7.40
N ALA A 194 6.85 -20.07 -6.25
CA ALA A 194 6.77 -21.17 -5.29
C ALA A 194 5.32 -21.41 -4.82
N LEU A 195 4.53 -20.35 -4.68
CA LEU A 195 3.13 -20.42 -4.26
C LEU A 195 2.19 -20.84 -5.40
N TYR A 196 2.42 -20.35 -6.62
CA TYR A 196 1.44 -20.42 -7.71
C TYR A 196 1.87 -21.25 -8.95
N LYS A 197 2.99 -21.98 -8.87
CA LYS A 197 3.47 -22.84 -9.98
C LYS A 197 2.47 -23.90 -10.42
N THR A 198 1.59 -24.36 -9.52
CA THR A 198 0.54 -25.33 -9.85
C THR A 198 -0.53 -24.67 -10.73
N GLN A 199 -0.99 -23.49 -10.36
CA GLN A 199 -1.94 -22.70 -11.15
C GLN A 199 -1.33 -22.31 -12.50
N ALA A 200 -0.04 -21.92 -12.51
CA ALA A 200 0.69 -21.60 -13.75
C ALA A 200 0.89 -22.81 -14.67
N ALA A 201 0.89 -24.03 -14.13
CA ALA A 201 0.91 -25.26 -14.91
C ALA A 201 -0.47 -25.63 -15.48
N GLU A 202 -1.56 -25.23 -14.82
CA GLU A 202 -2.93 -25.48 -15.25
C GLU A 202 -3.50 -24.39 -16.20
N GLY A 203 -2.97 -23.18 -16.14
CA GLY A 203 -3.46 -22.03 -16.89
C GLY A 203 -2.59 -20.80 -16.69
N VAL A 204 -3.16 -19.65 -16.93
CA VAL A 204 -2.52 -18.34 -16.68
C VAL A 204 -2.68 -17.94 -15.22
N VAL A 205 -1.66 -17.34 -14.64
CA VAL A 205 -1.76 -16.56 -13.40
C VAL A 205 -1.55 -15.08 -13.75
N ALA A 206 -2.61 -14.30 -13.64
CA ALA A 206 -2.64 -12.88 -13.92
C ALA A 206 -2.62 -12.09 -12.60
N PHE A 207 -1.53 -11.44 -12.31
CA PHE A 207 -1.39 -10.56 -11.16
C PHE A 207 -1.92 -9.17 -11.50
N MET A 208 -2.77 -8.61 -10.64
CA MET A 208 -3.33 -7.27 -10.76
C MET A 208 -2.70 -6.33 -9.74
N GLY A 209 -1.74 -5.51 -10.17
CA GLY A 209 -1.21 -4.41 -9.38
C GLY A 209 -2.08 -3.15 -9.46
N HIS A 210 -1.79 -2.16 -8.61
CA HIS A 210 -2.46 -0.87 -8.72
C HIS A 210 -1.93 -0.09 -9.93
N GLY A 211 -0.65 0.16 -9.96
CA GLY A 211 -0.03 1.07 -10.92
C GLY A 211 -0.24 2.54 -10.57
N ASN A 212 0.36 3.42 -11.35
CA ASN A 212 0.10 4.86 -11.30
C ASN A 212 -0.24 5.33 -12.72
N PRO A 213 -1.17 6.30 -12.89
CA PRO A 213 -1.33 7.00 -14.16
C PRO A 213 0.00 7.66 -14.57
N ASP A 214 0.29 7.76 -15.86
CA ASP A 214 1.56 8.32 -16.37
C ASP A 214 1.84 9.73 -15.83
N SER A 215 0.80 10.53 -15.67
CA SER A 215 0.88 11.87 -15.09
C SER A 215 1.26 11.88 -13.60
N TYR A 216 1.16 10.73 -12.92
CA TYR A 216 1.41 10.53 -11.49
C TYR A 216 2.52 9.50 -11.22
N ASP A 217 3.25 9.05 -12.22
CA ASP A 217 4.43 8.18 -12.07
C ASP A 217 5.74 8.98 -12.19
N THR A 218 5.90 9.98 -11.33
CA THR A 218 7.05 10.90 -11.32
C THR A 218 8.37 10.15 -11.13
N TYR A 219 8.37 9.09 -10.33
CA TYR A 219 9.55 8.30 -9.98
C TYR A 219 9.79 7.10 -10.91
N LYS A 220 8.95 6.93 -11.94
CA LYS A 220 9.02 5.81 -12.88
C LYS A 220 8.95 4.44 -12.21
N ALA A 221 8.18 4.36 -11.13
CA ALA A 221 8.06 3.15 -10.31
C ALA A 221 7.23 2.05 -10.99
N ASN A 222 6.36 2.40 -11.93
CA ASN A 222 5.55 1.45 -12.71
C ASN A 222 6.38 0.38 -13.41
N VAL A 223 7.63 0.68 -13.77
CA VAL A 223 8.55 -0.29 -14.40
C VAL A 223 8.72 -1.56 -13.56
N ARG A 224 8.50 -1.52 -12.24
CA ARG A 224 8.59 -2.69 -11.37
C ARG A 224 7.60 -3.78 -11.72
N TYR A 225 6.40 -3.43 -12.20
CA TYR A 225 5.41 -4.41 -12.65
C TYR A 225 5.88 -5.16 -13.89
N THR A 226 6.45 -4.46 -14.87
CA THR A 226 7.02 -5.08 -16.08
C THR A 226 8.21 -5.98 -15.74
N GLN A 227 9.12 -5.51 -14.89
CA GLN A 227 10.27 -6.29 -14.43
C GLN A 227 9.85 -7.54 -13.66
N LEU A 228 8.79 -7.45 -12.85
CA LEU A 228 8.26 -8.61 -12.15
C LEU A 228 7.63 -9.63 -13.11
N GLU A 229 6.90 -9.19 -14.13
CA GLU A 229 6.39 -10.08 -15.18
C GLU A 229 7.54 -10.83 -15.86
N GLU A 230 8.58 -10.13 -16.28
CA GLU A 230 9.77 -10.73 -16.90
C GLU A 230 10.45 -11.77 -15.99
N ALA A 231 10.62 -11.44 -14.71
CA ALA A 231 11.22 -12.34 -13.72
C ALA A 231 10.34 -13.58 -13.46
N LEU A 232 9.01 -13.43 -13.41
CA LEU A 232 8.07 -14.53 -13.28
C LEU A 232 8.04 -15.42 -14.53
N GLN A 233 8.13 -14.81 -15.71
CA GLN A 233 8.15 -15.53 -16.99
C GLN A 233 9.43 -16.33 -17.22
N ALA A 234 10.49 -16.11 -16.45
CA ALA A 234 11.65 -17.00 -16.41
C ALA A 234 11.30 -18.37 -15.79
N TYR A 235 10.26 -18.47 -14.95
CA TYR A 235 9.76 -19.71 -14.38
C TYR A 235 8.68 -20.37 -15.24
N SER A 236 7.72 -19.59 -15.74
CA SER A 236 6.63 -20.05 -16.61
C SER A 236 6.13 -18.91 -17.47
N LYS A 237 5.90 -19.17 -18.77
CA LYS A 237 5.30 -18.21 -19.71
C LYS A 237 3.84 -17.88 -19.42
N ASN A 238 3.23 -18.57 -18.47
CA ASN A 238 1.84 -18.40 -18.07
C ASN A 238 1.66 -17.34 -16.95
N TYR A 239 2.70 -16.62 -16.56
CA TYR A 239 2.60 -15.49 -15.64
C TYR A 239 2.46 -14.18 -16.39
N PHE A 240 1.51 -13.34 -15.98
CA PHE A 240 1.31 -11.99 -16.48
C PHE A 240 1.07 -11.03 -15.32
N VAL A 241 1.51 -9.78 -15.48
CA VAL A 241 1.31 -8.72 -14.50
C VAL A 241 0.66 -7.53 -15.19
N GLY A 242 -0.57 -7.23 -14.85
CA GLY A 242 -1.25 -6.02 -15.27
C GLY A 242 -1.57 -5.14 -14.09
N THR A 243 -2.22 -4.01 -14.34
CA THR A 243 -2.52 -3.01 -13.33
C THR A 243 -3.91 -2.39 -13.54
N VAL A 244 -4.37 -1.65 -12.53
CA VAL A 244 -5.60 -0.86 -12.63
C VAL A 244 -5.33 0.48 -13.33
N ASP A 245 -4.27 1.21 -12.97
CA ASP A 245 -4.06 2.62 -13.36
C ASP A 245 -2.85 2.88 -14.27
N MET A 246 -1.97 1.88 -14.52
CA MET A 246 -0.81 2.09 -15.39
C MET A 246 -1.22 2.02 -16.87
N MET A 247 -1.07 3.13 -17.58
CA MET A 247 -1.33 3.19 -19.02
C MET A 247 -0.50 2.14 -19.77
N GLY A 248 -1.15 1.44 -20.70
CA GLY A 248 -0.52 0.37 -21.49
C GLY A 248 -0.30 -0.93 -20.73
N ASN A 249 -0.83 -1.09 -19.51
CA ASN A 249 -0.72 -2.32 -18.71
C ASN A 249 -2.05 -2.76 -18.06
N PHE A 250 -3.17 -2.38 -18.63
CA PHE A 250 -4.51 -2.79 -18.21
C PHE A 250 -4.80 -4.26 -18.51
N LYS A 251 -5.92 -4.78 -18.05
CA LYS A 251 -6.41 -6.13 -18.40
C LYS A 251 -6.50 -6.39 -19.91
N THR A 252 -6.79 -5.36 -20.70
CA THR A 252 -6.80 -5.42 -22.18
C THR A 252 -5.41 -5.70 -22.74
N ASN A 253 -4.36 -5.07 -22.20
CA ASN A 253 -2.98 -5.28 -22.57
C ASN A 253 -2.47 -6.66 -22.12
N VAL A 254 -2.89 -7.12 -20.93
CA VAL A 254 -2.62 -8.49 -20.45
C VAL A 254 -3.20 -9.50 -21.44
N LEU A 255 -4.48 -9.35 -21.82
CA LEU A 255 -5.11 -10.22 -22.83
C LEU A 255 -4.35 -10.24 -24.15
N GLN A 256 -3.87 -9.08 -24.62
CA GLN A 256 -3.10 -9.00 -25.86
C GLN A 256 -1.80 -9.80 -25.74
N ARG A 257 -1.04 -9.61 -24.64
CA ARG A 257 0.20 -10.39 -24.40
C ARG A 257 -0.05 -11.89 -24.28
N MET A 258 -1.18 -12.32 -23.69
CA MET A 258 -1.57 -13.73 -23.65
C MET A 258 -1.81 -14.28 -25.06
N LYS A 259 -2.52 -13.53 -25.91
CA LYS A 259 -2.76 -13.93 -27.33
C LYS A 259 -1.46 -13.99 -28.13
N ASP A 260 -0.57 -13.03 -27.95
CA ASP A 260 0.76 -12.99 -28.59
C ASP A 260 1.64 -14.17 -28.17
N ALA A 261 1.47 -14.66 -26.94
CA ALA A 261 2.09 -15.88 -26.44
C ALA A 261 1.40 -17.18 -26.92
N GLY A 262 0.34 -17.07 -27.75
CA GLY A 262 -0.43 -18.20 -28.24
C GLY A 262 -1.46 -18.78 -27.26
N ILE A 263 -1.72 -18.08 -26.15
CA ILE A 263 -2.69 -18.49 -25.13
C ILE A 263 -4.05 -17.86 -25.49
N THR A 264 -4.91 -18.61 -26.15
CA THR A 264 -6.21 -18.12 -26.66
C THR A 264 -7.41 -18.69 -25.91
N SER A 265 -7.22 -19.57 -24.95
CA SER A 265 -8.25 -20.17 -24.10
C SER A 265 -7.60 -20.82 -22.87
N GLY A 266 -8.40 -21.31 -21.94
CA GLY A 266 -7.94 -21.99 -20.74
C GLY A 266 -8.33 -21.23 -19.46
N LYS A 267 -7.78 -21.64 -18.34
CA LYS A 267 -8.03 -20.97 -17.05
C LYS A 267 -7.19 -19.70 -16.91
N VAL A 268 -7.78 -18.68 -16.31
CA VAL A 268 -7.06 -17.48 -15.83
C VAL A 268 -7.31 -17.33 -14.33
N TYR A 269 -6.26 -17.52 -13.55
CA TYR A 269 -6.25 -17.26 -12.13
C TYR A 269 -5.87 -15.79 -11.92
N CYS A 270 -6.71 -14.99 -11.26
CA CYS A 270 -6.41 -13.61 -10.93
C CYS A 270 -5.99 -13.48 -9.46
N HIS A 271 -4.97 -12.66 -9.21
CA HIS A 271 -4.43 -12.43 -7.87
C HIS A 271 -4.10 -10.94 -7.70
N PRO A 272 -4.52 -10.27 -6.60
CA PRO A 272 -4.15 -8.88 -6.37
C PRO A 272 -2.67 -8.77 -5.99
N LEU A 273 -1.88 -8.10 -6.82
CA LEU A 273 -0.49 -7.75 -6.54
C LEU A 273 -0.44 -6.44 -5.74
N MET A 274 -1.11 -6.47 -4.62
CA MET A 274 -1.26 -5.35 -3.67
C MET A 274 -0.96 -5.83 -2.26
N SER A 275 -0.56 -4.94 -1.37
CA SER A 275 -0.23 -5.31 0.01
C SER A 275 -1.39 -6.02 0.72
N ILE A 276 -2.61 -5.63 0.42
CA ILE A 276 -3.84 -6.26 0.93
C ILE A 276 -4.83 -6.51 -0.22
N ASP A 277 -5.75 -7.43 -0.01
CA ASP A 277 -6.94 -7.58 -0.84
C ASP A 277 -8.00 -6.61 -0.34
N GLY A 278 -8.11 -5.48 -1.02
CA GLY A 278 -8.98 -4.37 -0.65
C GLY A 278 -10.05 -4.11 -1.72
N ASP A 279 -10.40 -2.85 -1.90
CA ASP A 279 -11.47 -2.43 -2.81
C ASP A 279 -11.20 -2.91 -4.26
N HIS A 280 -9.99 -2.72 -4.76
CA HIS A 280 -9.61 -3.16 -6.10
C HIS A 280 -9.64 -4.69 -6.27
N GLY A 281 -9.22 -5.46 -5.27
CA GLY A 281 -9.30 -6.93 -5.34
C GLY A 281 -10.74 -7.43 -5.35
N HIS A 282 -11.58 -6.89 -4.49
CA HIS A 282 -12.97 -7.29 -4.40
C HIS A 282 -13.85 -6.78 -5.55
N ASN A 283 -13.59 -5.57 -6.06
CA ASN A 283 -14.41 -4.95 -7.10
C ASN A 283 -13.79 -5.10 -8.50
N ASP A 284 -12.60 -4.54 -8.73
CA ASP A 284 -12.01 -4.48 -10.08
C ASP A 284 -11.48 -5.84 -10.54
N MET A 285 -11.01 -6.70 -9.61
CA MET A 285 -10.55 -8.05 -9.96
C MET A 285 -11.69 -9.06 -9.92
N ALA A 286 -12.31 -9.26 -8.76
CA ALA A 286 -13.24 -10.35 -8.49
C ALA A 286 -14.73 -9.93 -8.53
N GLY A 287 -15.04 -8.66 -8.70
CA GLY A 287 -16.38 -8.11 -8.69
C GLY A 287 -17.27 -8.61 -9.83
N ASP A 288 -18.54 -8.23 -9.77
CA ASP A 288 -19.56 -8.59 -10.76
C ASP A 288 -19.88 -7.46 -11.74
N ASP A 289 -19.14 -6.34 -11.67
CA ASP A 289 -19.29 -5.25 -12.63
C ASP A 289 -18.92 -5.73 -14.04
N ASP A 290 -19.80 -5.45 -14.99
CA ASP A 290 -19.76 -6.00 -16.33
C ASP A 290 -20.38 -5.02 -17.34
N ALA A 291 -19.56 -4.40 -18.15
CA ALA A 291 -19.98 -3.48 -19.20
C ALA A 291 -20.23 -4.14 -20.56
N TRP A 292 -20.34 -5.49 -20.61
CA TRP A 292 -20.47 -6.24 -21.87
C TRP A 292 -21.62 -5.75 -22.75
N ASP A 293 -22.75 -5.40 -22.17
CA ASP A 293 -23.93 -4.90 -22.91
C ASP A 293 -23.66 -3.55 -23.61
N ASN A 294 -22.62 -2.84 -23.18
CA ASN A 294 -22.16 -1.58 -23.80
C ASN A 294 -21.06 -1.81 -24.85
N GLY A 295 -20.69 -3.07 -25.15
CA GLY A 295 -19.77 -3.45 -26.22
C GLY A 295 -18.28 -3.34 -25.86
N TYR A 296 -17.92 -3.19 -24.57
CA TYR A 296 -16.53 -3.01 -24.12
C TYR A 296 -15.75 -1.94 -24.90
N GLU A 297 -16.36 -0.79 -25.06
CA GLU A 297 -15.67 0.36 -25.64
C GLU A 297 -14.57 0.81 -24.67
N PRO A 298 -13.29 0.67 -25.03
CA PRO A 298 -12.22 1.18 -24.18
C PRO A 298 -12.25 2.72 -24.17
N ASN A 299 -11.83 3.31 -23.03
CA ASN A 299 -11.62 4.74 -22.93
C ASN A 299 -10.43 5.20 -23.79
N GLU A 300 -10.10 6.51 -23.78
CA GLU A 300 -8.98 7.07 -24.57
C GLU A 300 -7.63 6.47 -24.21
N GLU A 301 -7.48 5.90 -23.00
CA GLU A 301 -6.28 5.26 -22.48
C GLU A 301 -6.21 3.75 -22.83
N GLY A 302 -7.28 3.19 -23.41
CA GLY A 302 -7.39 1.77 -23.77
C GLY A 302 -7.87 0.87 -22.63
N GLU A 303 -8.38 1.45 -21.55
CA GLU A 303 -8.99 0.74 -20.43
C GLU A 303 -10.47 0.46 -20.69
N VAL A 304 -10.94 -0.73 -20.34
CA VAL A 304 -12.37 -1.06 -20.25
C VAL A 304 -12.80 -0.88 -18.80
N GLU A 305 -13.21 0.33 -18.47
CA GLU A 305 -13.79 0.65 -17.17
C GLU A 305 -15.09 -0.15 -16.91
N GLU A 306 -15.60 -0.10 -15.70
CA GLU A 306 -16.87 -0.73 -15.29
C GLU A 306 -16.96 -2.25 -15.61
N THR A 307 -15.84 -2.94 -15.76
CA THR A 307 -15.79 -4.40 -15.95
C THR A 307 -14.65 -4.99 -15.14
N SER A 308 -14.98 -5.96 -14.28
CA SER A 308 -13.96 -6.65 -13.50
C SER A 308 -13.05 -7.52 -14.38
N TRP A 309 -11.84 -7.84 -13.90
CA TRP A 309 -10.96 -8.79 -14.59
C TRP A 309 -11.62 -10.15 -14.79
N LYS A 310 -12.33 -10.65 -13.78
CA LYS A 310 -13.12 -11.89 -13.85
C LYS A 310 -14.07 -11.88 -15.02
N LYS A 311 -14.90 -10.85 -15.14
CA LYS A 311 -15.89 -10.73 -16.21
C LYS A 311 -15.24 -10.53 -17.57
N TYR A 312 -14.25 -9.66 -17.66
CA TYR A 312 -13.53 -9.40 -18.89
C TYR A 312 -12.91 -10.66 -19.49
N PHE A 313 -12.09 -11.40 -18.74
CA PHE A 313 -11.48 -12.64 -19.24
C PHE A 313 -12.51 -13.73 -19.54
N SER A 314 -13.60 -13.83 -18.76
CA SER A 314 -14.69 -14.76 -19.03
C SER A 314 -15.33 -14.49 -20.40
N HIS A 315 -15.67 -13.24 -20.70
CA HIS A 315 -16.25 -12.87 -22.00
C HIS A 315 -15.25 -13.02 -23.16
N MET A 316 -13.96 -12.94 -22.91
CA MET A 316 -12.91 -13.19 -23.90
C MET A 316 -12.64 -14.68 -24.15
N GLY A 317 -13.44 -15.58 -23.57
CA GLY A 317 -13.42 -17.03 -23.85
C GLY A 317 -12.50 -17.83 -22.92
N TYR A 318 -12.05 -17.26 -21.81
CA TYR A 318 -11.30 -17.98 -20.80
C TYR A 318 -12.20 -18.48 -19.67
N THR A 319 -11.77 -19.52 -18.95
CA THR A 319 -12.38 -19.90 -17.68
C THR A 319 -11.83 -18.97 -16.60
N CYS A 320 -12.60 -17.94 -16.26
CA CYS A 320 -12.28 -16.95 -15.24
C CYS A 320 -13.54 -16.68 -14.42
N ASP A 321 -13.66 -17.34 -13.28
CA ASP A 321 -14.82 -17.31 -12.41
C ASP A 321 -14.38 -17.30 -10.93
N ASN A 322 -15.31 -17.37 -10.00
CA ASN A 322 -15.00 -17.34 -8.57
C ASN A 322 -14.01 -18.43 -8.13
N SER A 323 -13.93 -19.57 -8.84
CA SER A 323 -12.99 -20.65 -8.52
C SER A 323 -11.55 -20.36 -8.93
N THR A 324 -11.35 -19.34 -9.76
CA THR A 324 -10.04 -18.89 -10.23
C THR A 324 -9.61 -17.55 -9.62
N MET A 325 -10.41 -16.96 -8.74
CA MET A 325 -10.03 -15.77 -7.98
C MET A 325 -9.20 -16.15 -6.76
N ILE A 326 -8.03 -15.52 -6.61
CA ILE A 326 -7.15 -15.70 -5.46
C ILE A 326 -7.22 -14.40 -4.64
N GLU A 327 -8.25 -14.33 -3.82
CA GLU A 327 -8.57 -13.16 -3.00
C GLU A 327 -7.67 -13.12 -1.75
N LYS A 328 -6.38 -12.80 -1.94
CA LYS A 328 -5.37 -12.67 -0.88
C LYS A 328 -4.41 -11.55 -1.20
N GLY A 329 -4.26 -10.62 -0.26
CA GLY A 329 -3.19 -9.63 -0.33
C GLY A 329 -1.81 -10.23 -0.07
N LEU A 330 -0.76 -9.52 -0.54
CA LEU A 330 0.62 -9.99 -0.40
C LEU A 330 1.06 -10.11 1.07
N LEU A 331 0.49 -9.32 1.99
CA LEU A 331 0.75 -9.43 3.44
C LEU A 331 0.17 -10.71 4.06
N GLU A 332 -0.82 -11.35 3.43
CA GLU A 332 -1.35 -12.65 3.84
C GLU A 332 -0.45 -13.82 3.43
N LEU A 333 0.55 -13.58 2.59
CA LEU A 333 1.52 -14.55 2.11
C LEU A 333 2.81 -14.46 2.95
N PRO A 334 3.05 -15.36 3.93
CA PRO A 334 4.17 -15.21 4.87
C PRO A 334 5.53 -15.08 4.19
N THR A 335 5.76 -15.81 3.10
CA THR A 335 7.04 -15.78 2.37
C THR A 335 7.27 -14.45 1.66
N VAL A 336 6.22 -13.83 1.10
CA VAL A 336 6.30 -12.50 0.49
C VAL A 336 6.39 -11.41 1.57
N ARG A 337 5.60 -11.51 2.64
CA ARG A 337 5.68 -10.58 3.78
C ARG A 337 7.09 -10.56 4.41
N ASN A 338 7.80 -11.67 4.39
CA ASN A 338 9.17 -11.73 4.89
C ASN A 338 10.17 -10.85 4.11
N VAL A 339 9.87 -10.48 2.86
CA VAL A 339 10.70 -9.52 2.11
C VAL A 339 10.63 -8.14 2.76
N TRP A 340 9.42 -7.63 3.09
CA TRP A 340 9.29 -6.38 3.87
C TRP A 340 9.97 -6.48 5.25
N MET A 341 9.88 -7.64 5.92
CA MET A 341 10.58 -7.83 7.19
C MET A 341 12.10 -7.84 7.02
N GLN A 342 12.61 -8.31 5.89
CA GLN A 342 14.03 -8.21 5.57
C GLN A 342 14.43 -6.74 5.36
N HIS A 343 13.65 -5.96 4.63
CA HIS A 343 13.87 -4.51 4.48
C HIS A 343 13.88 -3.77 5.83
N THR A 344 13.03 -4.19 6.76
CA THR A 344 13.07 -3.65 8.14
C THR A 344 14.38 -4.00 8.83
N LYS A 345 14.89 -5.24 8.71
CA LYS A 345 16.18 -5.66 9.27
C LYS A 345 17.33 -4.86 8.68
N ASP A 346 17.30 -4.67 7.36
CA ASP A 346 18.32 -3.95 6.63
C ASP A 346 18.32 -2.46 7.03
N ALA A 347 17.15 -1.87 7.20
CA ALA A 347 17.00 -0.52 7.74
C ALA A 347 17.58 -0.40 9.16
N ILE A 348 17.29 -1.36 10.05
CA ILE A 348 17.83 -1.40 11.42
C ILE A 348 19.35 -1.49 11.40
N ALA A 349 19.92 -2.32 10.54
CA ALA A 349 21.36 -2.53 10.42
C ALA A 349 22.09 -1.38 9.67
N GLY A 350 21.36 -0.64 8.82
CA GLY A 350 21.88 0.44 8.01
C GLY A 350 22.15 1.73 8.79
N GLU A 351 22.49 2.78 8.08
CA GLU A 351 22.73 4.11 8.64
C GLU A 351 21.42 4.81 9.04
N ALA A 352 21.47 5.70 10.01
CA ALA A 352 20.35 6.54 10.37
C ALA A 352 20.07 7.59 9.29
N LEU A 353 18.82 7.98 9.16
CA LEU A 353 18.43 9.08 8.28
C LEU A 353 18.85 10.41 8.91
N ASP A 354 19.55 11.22 8.14
CA ASP A 354 20.06 12.53 8.57
C ASP A 354 19.22 13.69 7.98
N TYR A 355 17.91 13.67 8.24
CA TYR A 355 17.03 14.74 7.77
C TYR A 355 17.08 15.99 8.66
N TYR A 356 17.43 15.84 9.94
CA TYR A 356 17.55 16.96 10.86
C TYR A 356 18.75 17.86 10.50
N HIS A 357 19.92 17.26 10.31
CA HIS A 357 21.13 17.99 9.95
C HIS A 357 21.07 18.64 8.55
N SER A 358 20.29 18.09 7.62
CA SER A 358 20.11 18.71 6.30
C SER A 358 19.41 20.08 6.33
N LYS A 359 18.68 20.39 7.44
CA LYS A 359 18.00 21.68 7.66
C LYS A 359 18.86 22.70 8.42
N ASN A 360 19.72 22.23 9.29
CA ASN A 360 20.58 23.06 10.16
C ASN A 360 22.06 22.67 9.96
N PRO A 361 22.65 22.97 8.77
CA PRO A 361 24.01 22.53 8.45
C PRO A 361 25.11 23.25 9.26
N GLU A 362 24.79 24.19 10.15
CA GLU A 362 25.73 24.99 10.91
C GLU A 362 25.73 24.66 12.42
N GLU A 363 25.00 23.66 12.89
CA GLU A 363 25.14 23.11 14.23
C GLU A 363 25.85 21.75 14.18
#